data_1ad6e76128fe181972d3091a6ed61c29
#
_entry.id   1ad6e76128fe181972d3091a6ed61c29
#
_cell.length_a   1.000
_cell.length_b   1.000
_cell.length_c   1.000
_cell.angle_alpha   90.00
_cell.angle_beta   90.00
_cell.angle_gamma   90.00
#
_symmetry.space_group_name_H-M   'P 1'
#
loop_
_entity.id
_entity.type
_entity.pdbx_description
1 polymer ?
#
loop_
_entity_poly.entity_id
_entity_poly.type
_entity_poly.pdbx_seq_one_letter_code
_entity_poly.pdbx_strand_id
1 'polypeptide(L)'
;VKVGCEPKRECQCCQNSICEFLRSLEPFTKVESIVIAGNEIVVSYFLSFNKRNGIVSFVQEDNEVIFVDCSRVDAIRIGKVCSCKTKVKFIEEDFILLGNVCPQCLTEGSTLFFDFYNPELNLSLQAKTIDAPSCTEFIDEMGNVVKQITIIGEAIVSKDFVQVPELLNFRLVLSDTATNPLKFGILFINFPDLTFIILFASSGYLNISNCLKIESGTSNAEIEDMKKMVTNNNNTYKSVVKLTKVYKNGGTESYIYKNEL
;
A
#
# COMPACT_ATOMS: atom_id res chain seq x y z
N VAL A 1 -39.88 32.95 25.25
CA VAL A 1 -39.69 31.73 26.02
C VAL A 1 -38.24 31.35 25.88
N LYS A 2 -37.44 31.51 26.94
CA LYS A 2 -36.04 31.05 26.99
C LYS A 2 -36.07 29.52 27.19
N VAL A 3 -35.72 28.77 26.20
CA VAL A 3 -35.39 27.35 26.35
C VAL A 3 -33.95 27.27 26.80
N GLY A 4 -33.75 27.12 28.12
CA GLY A 4 -32.44 26.85 28.70
C GLY A 4 -32.07 25.40 28.44
N CYS A 5 -31.01 25.15 27.74
CA CYS A 5 -30.38 23.83 27.68
C CYS A 5 -29.66 23.58 29.00
N GLU A 6 -30.11 22.60 29.80
CA GLU A 6 -29.41 22.12 30.98
C GLU A 6 -28.07 21.45 30.57
N PRO A 7 -26.97 21.65 31.34
CA PRO A 7 -25.62 21.23 30.95
C PRO A 7 -25.33 19.72 31.09
N LYS A 8 -26.35 18.85 31.10
CA LYS A 8 -26.20 17.38 31.31
C LYS A 8 -26.91 16.51 30.27
N ARG A 9 -27.41 17.04 29.17
CA ARG A 9 -27.90 16.21 28.07
C ARG A 9 -26.96 16.38 26.91
N GLU A 10 -26.22 15.31 26.58
CA GLU A 10 -25.62 15.14 25.27
C GLU A 10 -26.67 15.51 24.22
N CYS A 11 -26.36 16.46 23.36
CA CYS A 11 -27.29 16.94 22.34
C CYS A 11 -27.80 15.75 21.53
N GLN A 12 -29.08 15.46 21.67
CA GLN A 12 -29.79 14.42 20.91
C GLN A 12 -29.78 14.69 19.39
N CYS A 13 -29.30 15.87 18.97
CA CYS A 13 -29.10 16.26 17.57
C CYS A 13 -27.88 15.59 16.90
N CYS A 14 -27.00 14.92 17.66
CA CYS A 14 -25.79 14.27 17.12
C CYS A 14 -25.93 12.76 16.89
N GLN A 15 -27.15 12.27 16.68
CA GLN A 15 -27.36 10.87 16.25
C GLN A 15 -27.19 10.68 14.72
N ASN A 16 -26.67 11.67 14.02
CA ASN A 16 -26.31 11.51 12.63
C ASN A 16 -25.00 10.70 12.54
N SER A 17 -25.03 9.59 11.83
CA SER A 17 -23.88 8.71 11.60
C SER A 17 -22.65 9.46 11.04
N ILE A 18 -22.87 10.53 10.29
CA ILE A 18 -21.81 11.40 9.74
C ILE A 18 -21.15 12.22 10.87
N CYS A 19 -21.91 12.75 11.82
CA CYS A 19 -21.33 13.47 12.96
C CYS A 19 -20.48 12.57 13.85
N GLU A 20 -20.93 11.31 14.07
CA GLU A 20 -20.14 10.33 14.83
C GLU A 20 -18.86 9.96 14.10
N PHE A 21 -18.96 9.76 12.78
CA PHE A 21 -17.81 9.50 11.94
C PHE A 21 -16.82 10.67 11.98
N LEU A 22 -17.26 11.91 11.76
CA LEU A 22 -16.40 13.10 11.82
C LEU A 22 -15.74 13.27 13.20
N ARG A 23 -16.43 12.88 14.28
CA ARG A 23 -15.87 12.91 15.63
C ARG A 23 -14.73 11.91 15.81
N SER A 24 -14.71 10.83 15.05
CA SER A 24 -13.69 9.79 15.10
C SER A 24 -12.45 10.09 14.24
N LEU A 25 -12.54 11.08 13.34
CA LEU A 25 -11.42 11.46 12.47
C LEU A 25 -10.29 12.12 13.26
N GLU A 26 -9.07 11.76 12.91
CA GLU A 26 -7.88 12.45 13.41
C GLU A 26 -7.66 13.76 12.64
N PRO A 27 -7.14 14.82 13.29
CA PRO A 27 -6.74 16.03 12.60
C PRO A 27 -5.80 15.74 11.43
N PHE A 28 -5.95 16.48 10.35
CA PHE A 28 -5.23 16.32 9.08
C PHE A 28 -5.56 15.04 8.30
N THR A 29 -6.65 14.35 8.65
CA THR A 29 -7.19 13.29 7.79
C THR A 29 -7.59 13.91 6.45
N LYS A 30 -7.12 13.31 5.34
CA LYS A 30 -7.47 13.77 4.01
C LYS A 30 -8.95 13.55 3.72
N VAL A 31 -9.61 14.60 3.31
CA VAL A 31 -11.01 14.60 2.84
C VAL A 31 -11.01 15.23 1.45
N GLU A 32 -11.56 14.54 0.45
CA GLU A 32 -11.60 15.05 -0.92
C GLU A 32 -12.73 16.06 -1.10
N SER A 33 -13.90 15.76 -0.56
CA SER A 33 -15.04 16.67 -0.61
C SER A 33 -16.06 16.37 0.49
N ILE A 34 -16.89 17.36 0.76
CA ILE A 34 -18.08 17.25 1.60
C ILE A 34 -19.30 17.69 0.77
N VAL A 35 -20.46 17.09 1.03
CA VAL A 35 -21.71 17.50 0.40
C VAL A 35 -22.59 18.19 1.44
N ILE A 36 -23.08 19.40 1.14
CA ILE A 36 -23.96 20.17 2.00
C ILE A 36 -25.16 20.63 1.17
N ALA A 37 -26.34 20.24 1.57
CA ALA A 37 -27.61 20.54 0.85
C ALA A 37 -27.53 20.20 -0.65
N GLY A 38 -26.90 19.03 -0.96
CA GLY A 38 -26.71 18.56 -2.33
C GLY A 38 -25.58 19.23 -3.12
N ASN A 39 -24.89 20.21 -2.56
CA ASN A 39 -23.74 20.86 -3.20
C ASN A 39 -22.43 20.23 -2.72
N GLU A 40 -21.59 19.81 -3.65
CA GLU A 40 -20.24 19.31 -3.33
C GLU A 40 -19.27 20.46 -3.14
N ILE A 41 -18.55 20.43 -2.03
CA ILE A 41 -17.50 21.41 -1.67
C ILE A 41 -16.20 20.62 -1.59
N VAL A 42 -15.23 20.98 -2.43
CA VAL A 42 -13.89 20.39 -2.43
C VAL A 42 -13.14 20.89 -1.20
N VAL A 43 -12.54 19.96 -0.45
CA VAL A 43 -11.71 20.26 0.72
C VAL A 43 -10.46 19.38 0.66
N SER A 44 -9.44 19.74 1.42
CA SER A 44 -8.17 18.99 1.44
C SER A 44 -8.00 18.15 2.68
N TYR A 45 -8.34 18.72 3.86
CA TYR A 45 -8.11 18.05 5.13
C TYR A 45 -9.21 18.36 6.13
N PHE A 46 -9.54 17.36 6.96
CA PHE A 46 -10.26 17.57 8.21
C PHE A 46 -9.30 18.20 9.24
N LEU A 47 -9.71 19.29 9.85
CA LEU A 47 -8.88 19.99 10.83
C LEU A 47 -9.30 19.68 12.25
N SER A 48 -10.58 19.82 12.58
CA SER A 48 -11.06 19.58 13.95
C SER A 48 -12.57 19.37 14.02
N PHE A 49 -13.01 18.73 15.13
CA PHE A 49 -14.41 18.61 15.50
C PHE A 49 -14.65 19.19 16.90
N ASN A 50 -15.47 20.22 16.99
CA ASN A 50 -15.87 20.79 18.28
C ASN A 50 -17.05 20.02 18.89
N LYS A 51 -16.75 19.20 19.90
CA LYS A 51 -17.75 18.33 20.57
C LYS A 51 -18.88 19.08 21.29
N ARG A 52 -18.71 20.40 21.60
CA ARG A 52 -19.72 21.17 22.33
C ARG A 52 -20.84 21.67 21.45
N ASN A 53 -20.54 22.04 20.23
CA ASN A 53 -21.49 22.67 19.30
C ASN A 53 -21.68 21.94 17.98
N GLY A 54 -20.99 20.80 17.76
CA GLY A 54 -21.08 20.02 16.51
C GLY A 54 -20.44 20.69 15.30
N ILE A 55 -19.64 21.75 15.48
CA ILE A 55 -18.94 22.40 14.37
C ILE A 55 -17.72 21.60 13.99
N VAL A 56 -17.60 21.31 12.72
CA VAL A 56 -16.43 20.69 12.09
C VAL A 56 -15.70 21.72 11.22
N SER A 57 -14.39 21.65 11.20
CA SER A 57 -13.57 22.52 10.35
C SER A 57 -12.77 21.70 9.34
N PHE A 58 -12.71 22.21 8.11
CA PHE A 58 -11.94 21.63 7.02
C PHE A 58 -11.04 22.71 6.40
N VAL A 59 -9.91 22.30 5.86
CA VAL A 59 -9.02 23.13 5.06
C VAL A 59 -9.31 22.91 3.59
N GLN A 60 -9.44 23.95 2.79
CA GLN A 60 -9.58 23.91 1.34
C GLN A 60 -8.21 23.93 0.64
N GLU A 61 -8.18 23.76 -0.68
CA GLU A 61 -6.93 23.72 -1.45
C GLU A 61 -6.14 25.03 -1.42
N ASP A 62 -6.83 26.16 -1.26
CA ASP A 62 -6.25 27.51 -1.09
C ASP A 62 -5.81 27.83 0.34
N ASN A 63 -5.84 26.85 1.24
CA ASN A 63 -5.60 26.95 2.68
C ASN A 63 -6.64 27.76 3.46
N GLU A 64 -7.78 28.10 2.87
CA GLU A 64 -8.90 28.66 3.62
C GLU A 64 -9.53 27.59 4.53
N VAL A 65 -10.03 28.03 5.68
CA VAL A 65 -10.68 27.14 6.65
C VAL A 65 -12.18 27.38 6.62
N ILE A 66 -12.94 26.34 6.30
CA ILE A 66 -14.40 26.38 6.38
C ILE A 66 -14.89 25.72 7.67
N PHE A 67 -15.96 26.28 8.23
CA PHE A 67 -16.63 25.76 9.42
C PHE A 67 -18.04 25.34 9.05
N VAL A 68 -18.39 24.11 9.38
CA VAL A 68 -19.68 23.52 9.01
C VAL A 68 -20.30 22.85 10.24
N ASP A 69 -21.61 23.02 10.42
CA ASP A 69 -22.35 22.18 11.35
C ASP A 69 -22.43 20.76 10.81
N CYS A 70 -21.97 19.78 11.60
CA CYS A 70 -21.93 18.37 11.17
C CYS A 70 -23.30 17.82 10.78
N SER A 71 -24.37 18.35 11.36
CA SER A 71 -25.75 17.95 11.04
C SER A 71 -26.19 18.36 9.63
N ARG A 72 -25.49 19.28 8.99
CA ARG A 72 -25.74 19.77 7.63
C ARG A 72 -24.91 19.08 6.56
N VAL A 73 -24.00 18.20 6.97
CA VAL A 73 -23.19 17.40 6.04
C VAL A 73 -23.98 16.19 5.61
N ASP A 74 -24.32 16.10 4.33
CA ASP A 74 -25.11 15.01 3.73
C ASP A 74 -24.22 13.81 3.39
N ALA A 75 -22.99 14.08 2.93
CA ALA A 75 -21.99 13.05 2.58
C ALA A 75 -20.57 13.59 2.72
N ILE A 76 -19.62 12.67 2.87
CA ILE A 76 -18.19 12.96 2.92
C ILE A 76 -17.50 11.99 1.97
N ARG A 77 -16.66 12.52 1.08
CA ARG A 77 -15.75 11.72 0.29
C ARG A 77 -14.37 11.78 0.94
N ILE A 78 -13.94 10.66 1.45
CA ILE A 78 -12.59 10.50 1.99
C ILE A 78 -11.72 9.99 0.87
N GLY A 79 -10.47 10.46 0.81
CA GLY A 79 -9.46 9.94 -0.08
C GLY A 79 -9.29 8.43 0.08
N LYS A 80 -8.73 7.75 -0.91
CA LYS A 80 -8.55 6.29 -0.90
C LYS A 80 -7.88 5.83 0.39
N VAL A 81 -8.70 5.37 1.34
CA VAL A 81 -8.22 4.84 2.63
C VAL A 81 -7.59 3.47 2.37
N CYS A 82 -6.37 3.31 2.81
CA CYS A 82 -5.71 2.01 2.72
C CYS A 82 -6.25 1.06 3.80
N SER A 83 -6.66 -0.12 3.38
CA SER A 83 -7.01 -1.21 4.30
C SER A 83 -5.76 -1.85 4.95
N CYS A 84 -4.58 -1.64 4.37
CA CYS A 84 -3.32 -2.19 4.86
C CYS A 84 -2.15 -1.21 4.72
N LYS A 85 -1.14 -1.47 5.55
CA LYS A 85 0.12 -0.71 5.56
C LYS A 85 1.28 -1.67 5.37
N THR A 86 2.33 -1.23 4.70
CA THR A 86 3.58 -1.98 4.70
C THR A 86 4.80 -1.08 4.74
N LYS A 87 5.81 -1.56 5.45
CA LYS A 87 7.17 -1.01 5.40
C LYS A 87 8.12 -2.12 5.03
N VAL A 88 8.88 -1.91 3.96
CA VAL A 88 9.86 -2.87 3.46
C VAL A 88 11.23 -2.21 3.34
N LYS A 89 12.26 -2.97 3.71
CA LYS A 89 13.65 -2.59 3.55
C LYS A 89 14.47 -3.85 3.29
N PHE A 90 14.69 -4.16 2.02
CA PHE A 90 15.61 -5.19 1.56
C PHE A 90 16.82 -4.49 0.94
N ILE A 91 18.01 -4.83 1.39
CA ILE A 91 19.27 -4.31 0.86
C ILE A 91 20.19 -5.51 0.70
N GLU A 92 20.27 -5.98 -0.52
CA GLU A 92 21.07 -7.13 -0.93
C GLU A 92 22.09 -6.69 -1.99
N GLU A 93 23.06 -7.56 -2.31
CA GLU A 93 24.10 -7.22 -3.29
C GLU A 93 23.51 -6.96 -4.69
N ASP A 94 22.49 -7.78 -5.07
CA ASP A 94 21.92 -7.73 -6.42
C ASP A 94 20.67 -6.83 -6.49
N PHE A 95 20.05 -6.48 -5.36
CA PHE A 95 18.86 -5.63 -5.39
C PHE A 95 18.62 -4.84 -4.10
N ILE A 96 17.95 -3.73 -4.26
CA ILE A 96 17.43 -2.91 -3.17
C ILE A 96 15.93 -2.75 -3.37
N LEU A 97 15.14 -3.02 -2.33
CA LEU A 97 13.72 -2.68 -2.28
C LEU A 97 13.44 -1.86 -1.02
N LEU A 98 13.04 -0.62 -1.20
CA LEU A 98 12.65 0.28 -0.14
C LEU A 98 11.20 0.72 -0.35
N GLY A 99 10.37 0.63 0.67
CA GLY A 99 8.98 1.06 0.57
C GLY A 99 8.37 1.41 1.93
N ASN A 100 7.50 2.41 1.88
CA ASN A 100 6.62 2.79 2.98
C ASN A 100 5.26 3.11 2.36
N VAL A 101 4.37 2.12 2.34
CA VAL A 101 3.09 2.20 1.64
C VAL A 101 1.98 2.40 2.64
N CYS A 102 1.14 3.39 2.39
CA CYS A 102 0.05 3.82 3.26
C CYS A 102 0.49 4.18 4.69
N PRO A 103 1.51 5.03 4.88
CA PRO A 103 2.08 5.30 6.20
C PRO A 103 1.06 5.85 7.20
N GLN A 104 0.07 6.58 6.71
CA GLN A 104 -0.99 7.21 7.52
C GLN A 104 -2.39 6.68 7.17
N CYS A 105 -2.50 5.43 6.69
CA CYS A 105 -3.72 4.84 6.15
C CYS A 105 -4.25 5.52 4.88
N LEU A 106 -3.42 6.31 4.22
CA LEU A 106 -3.71 6.97 2.95
C LEU A 106 -2.66 6.55 1.92
N THR A 107 -3.04 6.52 0.64
CA THR A 107 -2.08 6.27 -0.45
C THR A 107 -1.05 7.38 -0.58
N GLU A 108 -1.40 8.60 -0.17
CA GLU A 108 -0.50 9.75 -0.14
C GLU A 108 0.66 9.55 0.83
N GLY A 109 1.83 10.06 0.44
CA GLY A 109 3.07 9.83 1.17
C GLY A 109 3.61 8.41 1.05
N SER A 110 2.94 7.55 0.28
CA SER A 110 3.46 6.23 -0.07
C SER A 110 4.68 6.38 -0.98
N THR A 111 5.71 5.59 -0.67
CA THR A 111 6.94 5.54 -1.46
C THR A 111 7.28 4.09 -1.75
N LEU A 112 7.77 3.83 -2.95
CA LEU A 112 8.32 2.54 -3.35
C LEU A 112 9.46 2.77 -4.33
N PHE A 113 10.58 2.16 -4.05
CA PHE A 113 11.79 2.20 -4.85
C PHE A 113 12.35 0.78 -4.95
N PHE A 114 12.73 0.37 -6.14
CA PHE A 114 13.37 -0.90 -6.41
C PHE A 114 14.52 -0.70 -7.40
N ASP A 115 15.68 -1.20 -7.04
CA ASP A 115 16.83 -1.29 -7.91
C ASP A 115 17.29 -2.74 -8.01
N PHE A 116 17.59 -3.17 -9.20
CA PHE A 116 18.20 -4.46 -9.50
C PHE A 116 19.46 -4.25 -10.29
N TYR A 117 20.56 -4.77 -9.78
CA TYR A 117 21.89 -4.65 -10.35
C TYR A 117 22.41 -5.99 -10.78
N ASN A 118 22.70 -6.12 -12.05
CA ASN A 118 23.31 -7.31 -12.61
C ASN A 118 24.18 -6.90 -13.80
N PRO A 119 25.31 -7.63 -14.08
CA PRO A 119 26.14 -7.33 -15.25
C PRO A 119 25.38 -7.31 -16.60
N GLU A 120 24.26 -8.04 -16.69
CA GLU A 120 23.46 -8.14 -17.91
C GLU A 120 22.24 -7.21 -17.94
N LEU A 121 21.81 -6.68 -16.78
CA LEU A 121 20.63 -5.83 -16.69
C LEU A 121 20.68 -4.97 -15.43
N ASN A 122 20.60 -3.66 -15.62
CA ASN A 122 20.32 -2.71 -14.54
C ASN A 122 18.88 -2.20 -14.68
N LEU A 123 18.09 -2.39 -13.66
CA LEU A 123 16.67 -2.00 -13.65
C LEU A 123 16.37 -1.20 -12.38
N SER A 124 15.92 0.04 -12.55
CA SER A 124 15.50 0.90 -11.47
C SER A 124 14.04 1.27 -11.64
N LEU A 125 13.27 1.22 -10.54
CA LEU A 125 11.86 1.60 -10.49
C LEU A 125 11.63 2.58 -9.34
N GLN A 126 11.02 3.71 -9.62
CA GLN A 126 10.53 4.66 -8.64
C GLN A 126 9.04 4.88 -8.85
N ALA A 127 8.22 4.45 -7.89
CA ALA A 127 6.78 4.65 -7.96
C ALA A 127 6.43 6.14 -7.98
N LYS A 128 5.51 6.52 -8.86
CA LYS A 128 4.89 7.85 -8.95
C LYS A 128 3.50 7.86 -8.36
N THR A 129 2.74 6.81 -8.63
CA THR A 129 1.43 6.58 -8.01
C THR A 129 1.40 5.20 -7.38
N ILE A 130 0.70 5.08 -6.28
CA ILE A 130 0.43 3.81 -5.61
C ILE A 130 -1.07 3.76 -5.33
N ASP A 131 -1.73 2.75 -5.85
CA ASP A 131 -3.13 2.48 -5.53
C ASP A 131 -3.28 1.94 -4.11
N ALA A 132 -4.52 1.98 -3.57
CA ALA A 132 -4.79 1.39 -2.27
C ALA A 132 -4.42 -0.10 -2.28
N PRO A 133 -3.44 -0.52 -1.46
CA PRO A 133 -2.97 -1.90 -1.46
C PRO A 133 -4.04 -2.83 -0.89
N SER A 134 -4.00 -4.08 -1.31
CA SER A 134 -4.78 -5.16 -0.70
C SER A 134 -3.86 -6.09 0.07
N CYS A 135 -4.25 -6.52 1.26
CA CYS A 135 -3.52 -7.55 1.98
C CYS A 135 -4.42 -8.57 2.66
N THR A 136 -3.88 -9.77 2.80
CA THR A 136 -4.53 -10.90 3.45
C THR A 136 -3.60 -11.53 4.47
N GLU A 137 -4.19 -12.05 5.55
CA GLU A 137 -3.53 -12.91 6.53
C GLU A 137 -4.27 -14.25 6.53
N PHE A 138 -3.58 -15.33 6.28
CA PHE A 138 -4.15 -16.68 6.18
C PHE A 138 -3.20 -17.73 6.76
N ILE A 139 -3.71 -18.94 6.98
CA ILE A 139 -2.91 -20.09 7.39
C ILE A 139 -2.63 -20.94 6.15
N ASP A 140 -1.34 -21.22 5.89
CA ASP A 140 -0.92 -22.07 4.79
C ASP A 140 -1.15 -23.57 5.10
N GLU A 141 -0.89 -24.45 4.11
CA GLU A 141 -1.05 -25.89 4.24
C GLU A 141 -0.16 -26.51 5.33
N MET A 142 0.91 -25.83 5.73
CA MET A 142 1.83 -26.25 6.79
C MET A 142 1.44 -25.71 8.18
N GLY A 143 0.34 -24.95 8.27
CA GLY A 143 -0.14 -24.35 9.51
C GLY A 143 0.56 -23.03 9.88
N ASN A 144 1.32 -22.42 8.99
CA ASN A 144 1.99 -21.15 9.27
C ASN A 144 1.09 -19.98 8.96
N VAL A 145 1.17 -18.94 9.78
CA VAL A 145 0.51 -17.66 9.50
C VAL A 145 1.31 -16.93 8.42
N VAL A 146 0.65 -16.64 7.30
CA VAL A 146 1.21 -15.91 6.16
C VAL A 146 0.49 -14.58 6.02
N LYS A 147 1.24 -13.49 5.91
CA LYS A 147 0.74 -12.18 5.52
C LYS A 147 1.22 -11.87 4.11
N GLN A 148 0.30 -11.51 3.25
CA GLN A 148 0.60 -11.16 1.86
C GLN A 148 -0.01 -9.81 1.51
N ILE A 149 0.76 -8.95 0.83
CA ILE A 149 0.29 -7.65 0.35
C ILE A 149 0.55 -7.54 -1.15
N THR A 150 -0.43 -6.98 -1.85
CA THR A 150 -0.32 -6.60 -3.27
C THR A 150 -0.37 -5.08 -3.40
N ILE A 151 0.63 -4.52 -4.04
CA ILE A 151 0.80 -3.10 -4.31
C ILE A 151 0.81 -2.91 -5.83
N ILE A 152 -0.03 -2.01 -6.32
CA ILE A 152 -0.16 -1.70 -7.75
C ILE A 152 0.03 -0.19 -7.91
N GLY A 153 0.56 0.22 -9.04
CA GLY A 153 0.73 1.63 -9.34
C GLY A 153 1.45 1.88 -10.66
N GLU A 154 1.85 3.13 -10.86
CA GLU A 154 2.65 3.56 -11.99
C GLU A 154 4.01 4.04 -11.49
N ALA A 155 5.05 3.81 -12.28
CA ALA A 155 6.41 4.13 -11.92
C ALA A 155 7.21 4.72 -13.10
N ILE A 156 8.19 5.54 -12.76
CA ILE A 156 9.33 5.80 -13.63
C ILE A 156 10.25 4.60 -13.55
N VAL A 157 10.62 4.06 -14.70
CA VAL A 157 11.53 2.93 -14.81
C VAL A 157 12.74 3.34 -15.64
N SER A 158 13.94 2.96 -15.18
CA SER A 158 15.17 3.06 -15.95
C SER A 158 15.69 1.65 -16.21
N LYS A 159 16.08 1.40 -17.44
CA LYS A 159 16.72 0.16 -17.87
C LYS A 159 18.10 0.48 -18.44
N ASP A 160 19.12 -0.21 -17.94
CA ASP A 160 20.52 0.00 -18.35
C ASP A 160 20.93 1.48 -18.31
N PHE A 161 20.51 2.17 -17.22
CA PHE A 161 20.72 3.60 -16.96
C PHE A 161 19.97 4.56 -17.91
N VAL A 162 19.11 4.05 -18.77
CA VAL A 162 18.26 4.85 -19.65
C VAL A 162 16.83 4.87 -19.12
N GLN A 163 16.34 6.06 -18.81
CA GLN A 163 14.95 6.22 -18.35
C GLN A 163 13.98 5.94 -19.51
N VAL A 164 12.99 5.11 -19.23
CA VAL A 164 11.86 4.90 -20.15
C VAL A 164 10.99 6.16 -20.13
N PRO A 165 10.63 6.72 -21.31
CA PRO A 165 9.94 8.02 -21.38
C PRO A 165 8.51 7.96 -20.82
N GLU A 166 7.90 6.78 -20.78
CA GLU A 166 6.53 6.57 -20.32
C GLU A 166 6.50 6.04 -18.87
N LEU A 167 5.42 6.36 -18.15
CA LEU A 167 5.13 5.70 -16.89
C LEU A 167 4.70 4.25 -17.16
N LEU A 168 5.30 3.32 -16.44
CA LEU A 168 4.99 1.90 -16.58
C LEU A 168 4.17 1.42 -15.39
N ASN A 169 3.19 0.56 -15.67
CA ASN A 169 2.43 -0.12 -14.64
C ASN A 169 3.29 -1.18 -13.96
N PHE A 170 3.25 -1.22 -12.64
CA PHE A 170 3.87 -2.27 -11.86
C PHE A 170 2.87 -2.94 -10.91
N ARG A 171 3.17 -4.19 -10.55
CA ARG A 171 2.52 -4.93 -9.47
C ARG A 171 3.59 -5.60 -8.61
N LEU A 172 3.60 -5.29 -7.33
CA LEU A 172 4.48 -5.90 -6.34
C LEU A 172 3.66 -6.72 -5.36
N VAL A 173 4.00 -7.97 -5.20
CA VAL A 173 3.44 -8.85 -4.16
C VAL A 173 4.55 -9.16 -3.16
N LEU A 174 4.31 -8.93 -1.88
CA LEU A 174 5.23 -9.27 -0.79
C LEU A 174 4.56 -10.26 0.15
N SER A 175 5.31 -11.23 0.64
CA SER A 175 4.84 -12.25 1.56
C SER A 175 5.79 -12.40 2.75
N ASP A 176 5.20 -12.38 3.95
CA ASP A 176 5.86 -12.62 5.23
C ASP A 176 5.25 -13.87 5.88
N THR A 177 6.08 -14.84 6.23
CA THR A 177 5.67 -16.03 6.97
C THR A 177 6.37 -16.01 8.32
N ALA A 178 5.60 -16.11 9.40
CA ALA A 178 6.11 -15.95 10.76
C ALA A 178 7.27 -16.90 11.12
N THR A 179 7.28 -18.09 10.54
CA THR A 179 8.27 -19.15 10.80
C THR A 179 9.47 -19.12 9.86
N ASN A 180 9.42 -18.35 8.77
CA ASN A 180 10.50 -18.28 7.79
C ASN A 180 11.28 -16.96 7.96
N PRO A 181 12.61 -17.00 8.16
CA PRO A 181 13.42 -15.79 8.22
C PRO A 181 13.45 -15.02 6.90
N LEU A 182 13.31 -15.72 5.76
CA LEU A 182 13.26 -15.07 4.46
C LEU A 182 11.86 -14.55 4.16
N LYS A 183 11.82 -13.34 3.63
CA LYS A 183 10.64 -12.68 3.07
C LYS A 183 10.68 -12.83 1.55
N PHE A 184 9.53 -13.02 0.94
CA PHE A 184 9.43 -13.29 -0.49
C PHE A 184 8.72 -12.16 -1.20
N GLY A 185 9.11 -11.90 -2.44
CA GLY A 185 8.45 -10.90 -3.28
C GLY A 185 8.45 -11.28 -4.75
N ILE A 186 7.44 -10.74 -5.45
CA ILE A 186 7.33 -10.79 -6.91
C ILE A 186 7.03 -9.40 -7.40
N LEU A 187 7.86 -8.89 -8.27
CA LEU A 187 7.66 -7.63 -8.95
C LEU A 187 7.39 -7.88 -10.44
N PHE A 188 6.28 -7.36 -10.92
CA PHE A 188 5.92 -7.34 -12.34
C PHE A 188 6.04 -5.91 -12.85
N ILE A 189 6.72 -5.71 -13.97
CA ILE A 189 6.84 -4.42 -14.65
C ILE A 189 6.46 -4.62 -16.12
N ASN A 190 5.44 -3.93 -16.57
CA ASN A 190 4.90 -4.07 -17.90
C ASN A 190 5.51 -3.01 -18.84
N PHE A 191 6.39 -3.45 -19.72
CA PHE A 191 6.90 -2.68 -20.84
C PHE A 191 6.00 -2.86 -22.09
N PRO A 192 6.10 -1.98 -23.09
CA PRO A 192 5.31 -2.12 -24.32
C PRO A 192 5.45 -3.48 -25.00
N ASP A 193 6.64 -4.08 -25.01
CA ASP A 193 6.94 -5.30 -25.76
C ASP A 193 7.19 -6.54 -24.89
N LEU A 194 7.38 -6.37 -23.59
CA LEU A 194 7.67 -7.45 -22.67
C LEU A 194 7.25 -7.13 -21.25
N THR A 195 7.09 -8.16 -20.41
CA THR A 195 6.92 -8.02 -18.96
C THR A 195 8.15 -8.59 -18.26
N PHE A 196 8.73 -7.81 -17.37
CA PHE A 196 9.68 -8.34 -16.39
C PHE A 196 8.93 -8.93 -15.21
N ILE A 197 9.31 -10.14 -14.82
CA ILE A 197 8.86 -10.80 -13.59
C ILE A 197 10.12 -11.05 -12.76
N ILE A 198 10.21 -10.40 -11.62
CA ILE A 198 11.36 -10.49 -10.71
C ILE A 198 10.86 -11.12 -9.43
N LEU A 199 11.24 -12.37 -9.20
CA LEU A 199 11.01 -13.06 -7.94
C LEU A 199 12.25 -12.88 -7.08
N PHE A 200 12.07 -12.58 -5.81
CA PHE A 200 13.18 -12.40 -4.87
C PHE A 200 12.84 -12.90 -3.48
N ALA A 201 13.87 -13.31 -2.76
CA ALA A 201 13.83 -13.61 -1.34
C ALA A 201 14.91 -12.82 -0.62
N SER A 202 14.63 -12.32 0.57
CA SER A 202 15.56 -11.54 1.39
C SER A 202 15.32 -11.78 2.86
N SER A 203 16.38 -11.74 3.66
CA SER A 203 16.33 -11.72 5.12
C SER A 203 16.04 -10.31 5.69
N GLY A 204 15.85 -9.33 4.84
CA GLY A 204 15.61 -7.94 5.23
C GLY A 204 14.28 -7.72 5.96
N TYR A 205 14.00 -6.46 6.27
CA TYR A 205 12.83 -6.08 7.05
C TYR A 205 11.58 -5.97 6.19
N LEU A 206 10.50 -6.66 6.61
CA LEU A 206 9.17 -6.53 6.06
C LEU A 206 8.16 -6.51 7.22
N ASN A 207 7.29 -5.49 7.24
CA ASN A 207 6.17 -5.41 8.16
C ASN A 207 4.90 -5.12 7.38
N ILE A 208 3.96 -6.06 7.41
CA ILE A 208 2.62 -5.95 6.82
C ILE A 208 1.61 -5.91 7.96
N SER A 209 0.75 -4.90 7.99
CA SER A 209 -0.22 -4.70 9.07
C SER A 209 -1.60 -4.35 8.54
N ASN A 210 -2.61 -4.54 9.38
CA ASN A 210 -4.03 -4.29 9.06
C ASN A 210 -4.56 -5.17 7.92
N CYS A 211 -4.09 -6.43 7.83
CA CYS A 211 -4.56 -7.37 6.82
C CYS A 211 -5.96 -7.89 7.13
N LEU A 212 -6.73 -8.16 6.06
CA LEU A 212 -7.96 -8.93 6.17
C LEU A 212 -7.63 -10.38 6.51
N LYS A 213 -8.18 -10.87 7.63
CA LYS A 213 -8.03 -12.28 8.01
C LYS A 213 -9.00 -13.16 7.24
N ILE A 214 -8.49 -14.23 6.66
CA ILE A 214 -9.28 -15.26 5.98
C ILE A 214 -8.93 -16.62 6.59
N GLU A 215 -9.92 -17.51 6.73
CA GLU A 215 -9.74 -18.80 7.40
C GLU A 215 -8.77 -19.71 6.65
N SER A 216 -8.80 -19.68 5.33
CA SER A 216 -7.88 -20.42 4.48
C SER A 216 -7.54 -19.59 3.24
N GLY A 217 -6.31 -19.70 2.79
CA GLY A 217 -5.83 -19.01 1.58
C GLY A 217 -4.68 -19.78 0.95
N THR A 218 -4.55 -19.63 -0.35
CA THR A 218 -3.38 -20.14 -1.07
C THR A 218 -2.40 -18.98 -1.25
N SER A 219 -1.14 -19.23 -0.93
CA SER A 219 -0.05 -18.35 -1.31
C SER A 219 0.00 -18.26 -2.85
N ASN A 220 0.55 -17.16 -3.34
CA ASN A 220 0.78 -17.02 -4.78
C ASN A 220 1.68 -18.17 -5.26
N ALA A 221 1.29 -18.85 -6.34
CA ALA A 221 1.96 -20.04 -6.84
C ALA A 221 3.45 -19.82 -7.15
N GLU A 222 3.77 -18.63 -7.70
CA GLU A 222 5.17 -18.27 -7.99
C GLU A 222 5.99 -18.07 -6.71
N ILE A 223 5.39 -17.56 -5.63
CA ILE A 223 6.03 -17.48 -4.31
C ILE A 223 6.28 -18.87 -3.74
N GLU A 224 5.32 -19.79 -3.85
CA GLU A 224 5.51 -21.16 -3.38
C GLU A 224 6.60 -21.89 -4.15
N ASP A 225 6.69 -21.69 -5.46
CA ASP A 225 7.78 -22.26 -6.27
C ASP A 225 9.13 -21.68 -5.86
N MET A 226 9.20 -20.39 -5.54
CA MET A 226 10.42 -19.79 -5.03
C MET A 226 10.78 -20.32 -3.65
N LYS A 227 9.83 -20.46 -2.74
CA LYS A 227 10.06 -21.09 -1.43
C LYS A 227 10.67 -22.50 -1.61
N LYS A 228 10.09 -23.34 -2.48
CA LYS A 228 10.63 -24.67 -2.79
C LYS A 228 12.06 -24.60 -3.34
N MET A 229 12.34 -23.66 -4.24
CA MET A 229 13.67 -23.47 -4.81
C MET A 229 14.72 -23.10 -3.75
N VAL A 230 14.35 -22.30 -2.76
CA VAL A 230 15.23 -21.86 -1.67
C VAL A 230 15.41 -22.97 -0.63
N THR A 231 14.36 -23.74 -0.30
CA THR A 231 14.38 -24.75 0.76
C THR A 231 14.97 -26.09 0.33
N ASN A 232 14.86 -26.46 -0.95
CA ASN A 232 15.36 -27.75 -1.47
C ASN A 232 16.90 -27.83 -1.61
N ASN A 233 17.59 -26.72 -1.55
CA ASN A 233 19.04 -26.72 -1.49
C ASN A 233 19.45 -26.54 -0.01
N ASN A 234 20.11 -27.50 0.58
CA ASN A 234 20.66 -27.45 1.97
C ASN A 234 21.62 -26.26 2.23
N ASN A 235 21.71 -25.33 1.30
CA ASN A 235 22.49 -24.11 1.40
C ASN A 235 21.64 -23.00 2.03
N THR A 236 22.19 -22.32 3.00
CA THR A 236 21.63 -21.12 3.60
C THR A 236 21.89 -19.93 2.66
N TYR A 237 20.88 -19.49 1.94
CA TYR A 237 20.99 -18.29 1.10
C TYR A 237 20.60 -17.04 1.93
N LYS A 238 21.34 -15.97 1.75
CA LYS A 238 21.01 -14.65 2.25
C LYS A 238 19.95 -13.99 1.38
N SER A 239 20.09 -14.14 0.07
CA SER A 239 19.12 -13.67 -0.92
C SER A 239 19.13 -14.54 -2.18
N VAL A 240 18.01 -14.58 -2.87
CA VAL A 240 17.85 -15.24 -4.16
C VAL A 240 17.00 -14.32 -5.04
N VAL A 241 17.41 -14.14 -6.29
CA VAL A 241 16.63 -13.42 -7.31
C VAL A 241 16.46 -14.30 -8.53
N LYS A 242 15.25 -14.41 -9.04
CA LYS A 242 14.93 -15.00 -10.34
C LYS A 242 14.30 -13.94 -11.22
N LEU A 243 14.97 -13.57 -12.28
CA LEU A 243 14.47 -12.66 -13.31
C LEU A 243 13.88 -13.49 -14.46
N THR A 244 12.68 -13.17 -14.87
CA THR A 244 12.04 -13.74 -16.07
C THR A 244 11.57 -12.61 -16.98
N LYS A 245 11.94 -12.67 -18.25
CA LYS A 245 11.43 -11.81 -19.32
C LYS A 245 10.37 -12.58 -20.09
N VAL A 246 9.16 -12.03 -20.17
CA VAL A 246 8.06 -12.60 -20.94
C VAL A 246 7.74 -11.66 -22.09
N TYR A 247 8.02 -12.11 -23.30
CA TYR A 247 7.78 -11.33 -24.52
C TYR A 247 6.33 -11.48 -25.00
N LYS A 248 5.77 -10.47 -25.65
CA LYS A 248 4.41 -10.52 -26.21
C LYS A 248 4.20 -11.63 -27.24
N ASN A 249 5.24 -12.10 -27.90
CA ASN A 249 5.20 -13.23 -28.82
C ASN A 249 5.18 -14.61 -28.12
N GLY A 250 5.12 -14.64 -26.78
CA GLY A 250 5.09 -15.84 -25.97
C GLY A 250 6.49 -16.41 -25.62
N GLY A 251 7.58 -15.80 -26.10
CA GLY A 251 8.94 -16.20 -25.70
C GLY A 251 9.22 -15.86 -24.22
N THR A 252 10.02 -16.68 -23.55
CA THR A 252 10.47 -16.45 -22.18
C THR A 252 11.96 -16.68 -22.03
N GLU A 253 12.62 -15.84 -21.22
CA GLU A 253 14.00 -16.00 -20.79
C GLU A 253 14.06 -15.90 -19.28
N SER A 254 14.82 -16.75 -18.60
CA SER A 254 14.94 -16.71 -17.13
C SER A 254 16.39 -16.84 -16.68
N TYR A 255 16.71 -16.07 -15.64
CA TYR A 255 18.02 -16.00 -14.99
C TYR A 255 17.86 -16.13 -13.49
N ILE A 256 18.76 -16.84 -12.80
CA ILE A 256 18.70 -17.04 -11.35
C ILE A 256 20.04 -16.58 -10.75
N TYR A 257 19.95 -15.68 -9.78
CA TYR A 257 21.08 -15.15 -9.03
C TYR A 257 20.92 -15.56 -7.55
N LYS A 258 22.00 -16.00 -6.93
CA LYS A 258 22.01 -16.52 -5.55
C LYS A 258 23.19 -15.95 -4.81
N ASN A 259 22.94 -15.34 -3.65
CA ASN A 259 23.96 -14.93 -2.70
C ASN A 259 23.97 -15.90 -1.52
N GLU A 260 25.05 -16.63 -1.37
CA GLU A 260 25.27 -17.54 -0.25
C GLU A 260 25.72 -16.78 1.01
N LEU A 261 25.39 -17.33 2.19
CA LEU A 261 25.81 -16.79 3.48
C LEU A 261 27.29 -17.02 3.72
#